data_51ee8844c014f03c2e03a8426f9e0c90
#
_entry.id   51ee8844c014f03c2e03a8426f9e0c90
#
_cell.length_a   1.000
_cell.length_b   1.000
_cell.length_c   1.000
_cell.angle_alpha   90.00
_cell.angle_beta   90.00
_cell.angle_gamma   90.00
#
_symmetry.space_group_name_H-M   'P 1'
#
loop_
_entity.id
_entity.type
_entity.pdbx_description
1 polymer ?
#
loop_
_entity_poly.entity_id
_entity_poly.type
_entity_poly.pdbx_seq_one_letter_code
_entity_poly.pdbx_strand_id
1 'polypeptide(L)'
;MAKFNKKKSGELPAISTASLPDIVFMLLFFFMVATVMRDNTLMVQNTLPAADQIQKLDKKDRVIYIYAGKPSSRYIDTYGSEARIQLNDKFGTIDEVGAFVLAERAAKREELQNVLTTALKVDSDTKMGIISDIKQELRKVNALKTVSYTHLTLPTILLV
;
A
#
# COMPACT_ATOMS: atom_id res chain seq x y z
N MET A 1 -60.43 49.84 35.91
CA MET A 1 -58.97 49.89 35.81
C MET A 1 -58.47 48.51 35.37
N ALA A 2 -58.12 48.36 34.13
CA ALA A 2 -57.68 47.07 33.55
C ALA A 2 -56.16 46.93 33.83
N LYS A 3 -55.78 45.84 34.57
CA LYS A 3 -54.38 45.44 34.79
C LYS A 3 -53.87 44.68 33.59
N PHE A 4 -52.98 45.27 32.82
CA PHE A 4 -52.22 44.58 31.80
C PHE A 4 -51.22 43.62 32.44
N ASN A 5 -51.41 42.33 32.25
CA ASN A 5 -50.47 41.30 32.61
C ASN A 5 -49.34 41.29 31.54
N LYS A 6 -48.15 41.69 31.93
CA LYS A 6 -46.93 41.68 31.15
C LYS A 6 -46.56 40.21 30.95
N LYS A 7 -46.73 39.66 29.71
CA LYS A 7 -46.20 38.34 29.36
C LYS A 7 -44.69 38.31 29.60
N LYS A 8 -44.24 37.41 30.46
CA LYS A 8 -42.79 37.08 30.62
C LYS A 8 -42.31 36.64 29.27
N SER A 9 -41.32 37.32 28.72
CA SER A 9 -40.54 36.87 27.58
C SER A 9 -39.94 35.50 27.93
N GLY A 10 -40.37 34.47 27.22
CA GLY A 10 -39.79 33.15 27.38
C GLY A 10 -38.28 33.23 27.08
N GLU A 11 -37.45 32.91 28.05
CA GLU A 11 -36.05 32.62 27.80
C GLU A 11 -35.97 31.53 26.73
N LEU A 12 -35.30 31.83 25.63
CA LEU A 12 -34.98 30.84 24.62
C LEU A 12 -34.17 29.76 25.30
N PRO A 13 -34.48 28.48 25.11
CA PRO A 13 -33.70 27.39 25.70
C PRO A 13 -32.26 27.52 25.26
N ALA A 14 -31.34 27.51 26.21
CA ALA A 14 -29.92 27.55 25.95
C ALA A 14 -29.54 26.37 25.04
N ILE A 15 -29.07 26.70 23.84
CA ILE A 15 -28.60 25.68 22.89
C ILE A 15 -27.41 25.00 23.55
N SER A 16 -27.57 23.73 23.92
CA SER A 16 -26.49 22.93 24.49
C SER A 16 -25.44 22.68 23.40
N THR A 17 -24.34 23.40 23.43
CA THR A 17 -23.19 23.22 22.55
C THR A 17 -22.28 22.08 23.03
N ALA A 18 -22.64 21.42 24.11
CA ALA A 18 -21.81 20.34 24.72
C ALA A 18 -21.68 19.10 23.83
N SER A 19 -22.62 18.86 22.92
CA SER A 19 -22.58 17.72 21.98
C SER A 19 -21.74 17.98 20.73
N LEU A 20 -21.43 19.23 20.42
CA LEU A 20 -20.69 19.61 19.20
C LEU A 20 -19.25 19.11 19.20
N PRO A 21 -18.48 19.25 20.30
CA PRO A 21 -17.12 18.68 20.39
C PRO A 21 -17.09 17.16 20.25
N ASP A 22 -18.11 16.46 20.76
CA ASP A 22 -18.18 15.00 20.69
C ASP A 22 -18.39 14.52 19.24
N ILE A 23 -19.29 15.18 18.51
CA ILE A 23 -19.52 14.88 17.09
C ILE A 23 -18.24 15.11 16.27
N VAL A 24 -17.53 16.21 16.50
CA VAL A 24 -16.28 16.53 15.82
C VAL A 24 -15.20 15.49 16.16
N PHE A 25 -15.10 15.10 17.44
CA PHE A 25 -14.15 14.08 17.89
C PHE A 25 -14.44 12.72 17.27
N MET A 26 -15.70 12.27 17.26
CA MET A 26 -16.11 11.04 16.63
C MET A 26 -15.85 11.04 15.11
N LEU A 27 -16.05 12.18 14.45
CA LEU A 27 -15.80 12.34 13.03
C LEU A 27 -14.30 12.30 12.71
N LEU A 28 -13.47 12.96 13.52
CA LEU A 28 -12.01 12.88 13.43
C LEU A 28 -11.50 11.46 13.68
N PHE A 29 -12.03 10.76 14.70
CA PHE A 29 -11.70 9.38 15.00
C PHE A 29 -12.08 8.45 13.84
N PHE A 30 -13.28 8.62 13.29
CA PHE A 30 -13.72 7.85 12.12
C PHE A 30 -12.80 8.06 10.91
N PHE A 31 -12.44 9.30 10.59
CA PHE A 31 -11.49 9.58 9.51
C PHE A 31 -10.10 9.03 9.78
N MET A 32 -9.63 9.10 11.03
CA MET A 32 -8.35 8.53 11.42
C MET A 32 -8.33 7.01 11.19
N VAL A 33 -9.38 6.29 11.62
CA VAL A 33 -9.51 4.84 11.41
C VAL A 33 -9.67 4.51 9.92
N ALA A 34 -10.48 5.26 9.17
CA ALA A 34 -10.70 5.05 7.76
C ALA A 34 -9.43 5.27 6.91
N THR A 35 -8.56 6.21 7.31
CA THR A 35 -7.30 6.47 6.61
C THR A 35 -6.20 5.43 6.90
N VAL A 36 -6.25 4.77 8.05
CA VAL A 36 -5.25 3.74 8.44
C VAL A 36 -5.48 2.40 7.74
N MET A 37 -6.69 2.13 7.22
CA MET A 37 -7.07 0.85 6.62
C MET A 37 -6.74 0.72 5.12
N ARG A 38 -5.75 1.40 4.59
CA ARG A 38 -5.24 1.09 3.24
C ARG A 38 -4.23 -0.04 3.30
N ASP A 39 -4.70 -1.26 3.45
CA ASP A 39 -3.91 -2.44 3.12
C ASP A 39 -4.02 -2.69 1.60
N ASN A 40 -2.88 -2.76 0.93
CA ASN A 40 -2.82 -3.11 -0.49
C ASN A 40 -3.49 -4.47 -0.71
N THR A 41 -4.53 -4.49 -1.53
CA THR A 41 -5.25 -5.74 -1.84
C THR A 41 -4.37 -6.60 -2.73
N LEU A 42 -3.97 -7.77 -2.24
CA LEU A 42 -3.22 -8.72 -3.06
C LEU A 42 -4.13 -9.32 -4.14
N MET A 43 -3.84 -8.98 -5.38
CA MET A 43 -4.55 -9.48 -6.57
C MET A 43 -3.90 -10.75 -7.13
N VAL A 44 -2.64 -11.01 -6.78
CA VAL A 44 -1.91 -12.22 -7.14
C VAL A 44 -1.87 -13.20 -5.97
N GLN A 45 -1.88 -14.49 -6.29
CA GLN A 45 -1.54 -15.52 -5.32
C GLN A 45 -0.05 -15.38 -5.00
N ASN A 46 0.28 -15.32 -3.73
CA ASN A 46 1.65 -15.16 -3.29
C ASN A 46 1.95 -16.19 -2.20
N THR A 47 2.21 -17.41 -2.64
CA THR A 47 2.71 -18.47 -1.77
C THR A 47 4.22 -18.25 -1.63
N LEU A 48 4.59 -17.51 -0.59
CA LEU A 48 6.00 -17.28 -0.30
C LEU A 48 6.65 -18.61 0.10
N PRO A 49 7.82 -18.94 -0.43
CA PRO A 49 8.57 -20.09 0.04
C PRO A 49 8.94 -19.92 1.52
N ALA A 50 8.88 -21.01 2.27
CA ALA A 50 9.34 -21.03 3.65
C ALA A 50 10.86 -20.79 3.67
N ALA A 51 11.27 -19.62 4.13
CA ALA A 51 12.69 -19.28 4.29
C ALA A 51 13.03 -19.29 5.78
N ASP A 52 14.01 -20.08 6.16
CA ASP A 52 14.48 -20.20 7.55
C ASP A 52 15.20 -18.94 8.08
N GLN A 53 15.64 -18.06 7.19
CA GLN A 53 16.32 -16.81 7.56
C GLN A 53 15.59 -15.60 6.94
N ILE A 54 14.60 -15.10 7.64
CA ILE A 54 13.92 -13.87 7.27
C ILE A 54 14.70 -12.70 7.90
N GLN A 55 15.49 -11.98 7.10
CA GLN A 55 15.93 -10.66 7.50
C GLN A 55 14.72 -9.72 7.53
N LYS A 56 14.46 -9.16 8.71
CA LYS A 56 13.38 -8.20 8.89
C LYS A 56 13.64 -6.99 7.99
N LEU A 57 12.82 -6.81 6.98
CA LEU A 57 12.88 -5.62 6.14
C LEU A 57 12.78 -4.35 6.99
N ASP A 58 13.45 -3.31 6.52
CA ASP A 58 13.33 -1.95 7.07
C ASP A 58 11.86 -1.52 7.20
N LYS A 59 11.63 -0.44 7.92
CA LYS A 59 10.29 0.12 8.15
C LYS A 59 9.51 0.18 6.83
N LYS A 60 8.23 -0.15 6.84
CA LYS A 60 7.32 -0.19 5.67
C LYS A 60 7.42 1.06 4.77
N ASP A 61 7.76 2.20 5.34
CA ASP A 61 7.90 3.48 4.62
C ASP A 61 9.09 3.52 3.63
N ARG A 62 10.05 2.60 3.78
CA ARG A 62 11.27 2.54 2.97
C ARG A 62 11.27 1.42 1.94
N VAL A 63 10.15 0.72 1.81
CA VAL A 63 10.06 -0.46 0.95
C VAL A 63 8.99 -0.22 -0.12
N ILE A 64 9.37 -0.45 -1.37
CA ILE A 64 8.46 -0.52 -2.51
C ILE A 64 8.20 -1.99 -2.79
N TYR A 65 6.95 -2.41 -2.80
CA TYR A 65 6.57 -3.80 -3.05
C TYR A 65 6.15 -3.99 -4.50
N ILE A 66 6.74 -5.01 -5.13
CA ILE A 66 6.34 -5.52 -6.44
C ILE A 66 5.99 -6.99 -6.24
N TYR A 67 4.80 -7.38 -6.68
CA TYR A 67 4.34 -8.75 -6.60
C TYR A 67 4.31 -9.36 -7.99
N ALA A 68 4.69 -10.63 -8.11
CA ALA A 68 4.59 -11.38 -9.35
C ALA A 68 4.06 -12.78 -9.07
N GLY A 69 2.99 -13.16 -9.73
CA GLY A 69 2.35 -14.46 -9.52
C GLY A 69 1.10 -14.64 -10.37
N LYS A 70 0.48 -15.80 -10.23
CA LYS A 70 -0.82 -16.06 -10.85
C LYS A 70 -1.89 -15.16 -10.22
N PRO A 71 -2.84 -14.64 -10.99
CA PRO A 71 -3.98 -13.92 -10.42
C PRO A 71 -4.72 -14.78 -9.39
N SER A 72 -5.23 -14.14 -8.32
CA SER A 72 -6.06 -14.86 -7.35
C SER A 72 -7.36 -15.31 -8.01
N SER A 73 -8.02 -16.33 -7.44
CA SER A 73 -9.22 -16.96 -8.00
C SER A 73 -10.30 -15.97 -8.44
N ARG A 74 -10.39 -14.83 -7.77
CA ARG A 74 -11.35 -13.76 -8.10
C ARG A 74 -11.05 -13.07 -9.45
N TYR A 75 -9.80 -13.08 -9.89
CA TYR A 75 -9.33 -12.33 -11.07
C TYR A 75 -8.94 -13.24 -12.23
N ILE A 76 -8.93 -14.57 -12.05
CA ILE A 76 -8.59 -15.55 -13.09
C ILE A 76 -9.52 -15.44 -14.29
N ASP A 77 -10.82 -15.26 -14.07
CA ASP A 77 -11.81 -15.19 -15.14
C ASP A 77 -11.61 -13.96 -16.05
N THR A 78 -11.08 -12.88 -15.48
CA THR A 78 -10.89 -11.62 -16.22
C THR A 78 -9.49 -11.51 -16.85
N TYR A 79 -8.47 -12.00 -16.15
CA TYR A 79 -7.06 -11.76 -16.53
C TYR A 79 -6.31 -13.03 -16.96
N GLY A 80 -6.97 -14.18 -16.88
CA GLY A 80 -6.36 -15.48 -17.23
C GLY A 80 -5.54 -16.05 -16.08
N SER A 81 -4.95 -17.25 -16.33
CA SER A 81 -4.17 -18.00 -15.34
C SER A 81 -2.66 -17.78 -15.43
N GLU A 82 -2.20 -16.95 -16.38
CA GLU A 82 -0.77 -16.67 -16.54
C GLU A 82 -0.26 -15.75 -15.41
N ALA A 83 1.04 -15.93 -15.07
CA ALA A 83 1.69 -15.10 -14.08
C ALA A 83 1.73 -13.63 -14.55
N ARG A 84 1.31 -12.72 -13.68
CA ARG A 84 1.26 -11.28 -13.92
C ARG A 84 2.00 -10.53 -12.84
N ILE A 85 2.36 -9.29 -13.15
CA ILE A 85 2.99 -8.37 -12.21
C ILE A 85 1.90 -7.49 -11.61
N GLN A 86 1.92 -7.34 -10.30
CA GLN A 86 1.07 -6.39 -9.59
C GLN A 86 1.93 -5.25 -9.04
N LEU A 87 1.55 -4.03 -9.39
CA LEU A 87 2.14 -2.77 -8.95
C LEU A 87 1.09 -2.04 -8.10
N ASN A 88 1.29 -1.98 -6.80
CA ASN A 88 0.27 -1.53 -5.84
C ASN A 88 -1.05 -2.32 -6.00
N ASP A 89 -2.14 -1.64 -6.37
CA ASP A 89 -3.50 -2.21 -6.47
C ASP A 89 -3.93 -2.52 -7.92
N LYS A 90 -3.00 -2.65 -8.85
CA LYS A 90 -3.32 -2.94 -10.26
C LYS A 90 -2.30 -3.88 -10.89
N PHE A 91 -2.74 -4.63 -11.90
CA PHE A 91 -1.83 -5.37 -12.76
C PHE A 91 -1.09 -4.41 -13.69
N GLY A 92 0.19 -4.64 -13.84
CA GLY A 92 1.08 -3.87 -14.72
C GLY A 92 1.86 -4.77 -15.66
N THR A 93 2.49 -4.14 -16.64
CA THR A 93 3.42 -4.77 -17.56
C THR A 93 4.86 -4.61 -17.09
N ILE A 94 5.78 -5.36 -17.69
CA ILE A 94 7.22 -5.29 -17.36
C ILE A 94 7.76 -3.87 -17.61
N ASP A 95 7.36 -3.24 -18.70
CA ASP A 95 7.81 -1.89 -19.09
C ASP A 95 7.35 -0.79 -18.10
N GLU A 96 6.21 -1.02 -17.43
CA GLU A 96 5.68 -0.08 -16.44
C GLU A 96 6.43 -0.14 -15.10
N VAL A 97 7.18 -1.21 -14.83
CA VAL A 97 7.89 -1.39 -13.56
C VAL A 97 8.87 -0.24 -13.31
N GLY A 98 9.63 0.15 -14.32
CA GLY A 98 10.59 1.26 -14.21
C GLY A 98 9.91 2.59 -13.86
N ALA A 99 8.87 2.94 -14.61
CA ALA A 99 8.10 4.18 -14.39
C ALA A 99 7.42 4.19 -13.01
N PHE A 100 6.88 3.04 -12.59
CA PHE A 100 6.27 2.87 -11.27
C PHE A 100 7.27 3.13 -10.13
N VAL A 101 8.46 2.53 -10.20
CA VAL A 101 9.48 2.69 -9.16
C VAL A 101 9.97 4.15 -9.08
N LEU A 102 10.12 4.81 -10.22
CA LEU A 102 10.47 6.23 -10.24
C LEU A 102 9.37 7.12 -9.63
N ALA A 103 8.11 6.84 -9.93
CA ALA A 103 6.97 7.56 -9.38
C ALA A 103 6.87 7.36 -7.85
N GLU A 104 6.99 6.11 -7.37
CA GLU A 104 7.01 5.81 -5.94
C GLU A 104 8.19 6.47 -5.22
N ARG A 105 9.37 6.50 -5.86
CA ARG A 105 10.55 7.19 -5.34
C ARG A 105 10.31 8.69 -5.21
N ALA A 106 9.74 9.32 -6.23
CA ALA A 106 9.43 10.75 -6.22
C ALA A 106 8.35 11.12 -5.18
N ALA A 107 7.41 10.22 -4.89
CA ALA A 107 6.38 10.42 -3.87
C ALA A 107 6.92 10.34 -2.43
N LYS A 108 8.12 9.77 -2.23
CA LYS A 108 8.76 9.68 -0.91
C LYS A 108 9.58 10.95 -0.63
N ARG A 109 9.78 11.24 0.67
CA ARG A 109 10.65 12.35 1.10
C ARG A 109 12.07 12.17 0.55
N GLU A 110 12.74 13.24 0.21
CA GLU A 110 14.11 13.24 -0.37
C GLU A 110 15.10 12.44 0.47
N GLU A 111 15.01 12.53 1.80
CA GLU A 111 15.85 11.80 2.74
C GLU A 111 15.72 10.27 2.59
N LEU A 112 14.55 9.78 2.19
CA LEU A 112 14.25 8.37 2.04
C LEU A 112 14.58 7.82 0.66
N GLN A 113 14.65 8.67 -0.36
CA GLN A 113 14.84 8.27 -1.76
C GLN A 113 16.13 7.46 -1.98
N ASN A 114 17.19 7.78 -1.23
CA ASN A 114 18.48 7.10 -1.31
C ASN A 114 18.54 5.78 -0.53
N VAL A 115 17.57 5.55 0.35
CA VAL A 115 17.54 4.37 1.26
C VAL A 115 16.42 3.40 0.87
N LEU A 116 15.64 3.71 -0.17
CA LEU A 116 14.54 2.87 -0.63
C LEU A 116 15.04 1.50 -1.06
N THR A 117 14.33 0.48 -0.60
CA THR A 117 14.57 -0.92 -0.97
C THR A 117 13.36 -1.42 -1.75
N THR A 118 13.60 -2.02 -2.91
CA THR A 118 12.53 -2.67 -3.68
C THR A 118 12.43 -4.12 -3.24
N ALA A 119 11.27 -4.52 -2.74
CA ALA A 119 10.98 -5.90 -2.36
C ALA A 119 10.17 -6.59 -3.46
N LEU A 120 10.78 -7.53 -4.13
CA LEU A 120 10.14 -8.35 -5.14
C LEU A 120 9.61 -9.64 -4.50
N LYS A 121 8.31 -9.74 -4.36
CA LYS A 121 7.62 -10.91 -3.82
C LYS A 121 7.05 -11.73 -4.96
N VAL A 122 7.59 -12.91 -5.15
CA VAL A 122 7.27 -13.77 -6.29
C VAL A 122 6.68 -15.07 -5.80
N ASP A 123 5.60 -15.49 -6.43
CA ASP A 123 5.01 -16.80 -6.21
C ASP A 123 5.93 -17.93 -6.71
N SER A 124 5.93 -19.05 -5.99
CA SER A 124 6.79 -20.22 -6.26
C SER A 124 6.67 -20.76 -7.69
N ASP A 125 5.49 -20.63 -8.30
CA ASP A 125 5.18 -21.14 -9.62
C ASP A 125 5.49 -20.16 -10.76
N THR A 126 6.03 -18.98 -10.44
CA THR A 126 6.30 -17.94 -11.44
C THR A 126 7.53 -18.27 -12.28
N LYS A 127 7.41 -18.13 -13.59
CA LYS A 127 8.53 -18.34 -14.52
C LYS A 127 9.68 -17.38 -14.24
N MET A 128 10.91 -17.91 -14.16
CA MET A 128 12.12 -17.14 -13.85
C MET A 128 12.42 -16.03 -14.88
N GLY A 129 11.94 -16.18 -16.12
CA GLY A 129 12.06 -15.13 -17.15
C GLY A 129 11.47 -13.82 -16.72
N ILE A 130 10.24 -13.80 -16.18
CA ILE A 130 9.56 -12.59 -15.69
C ILE A 130 10.37 -11.91 -14.59
N ILE A 131 10.98 -12.71 -13.70
CA ILE A 131 11.81 -12.17 -12.61
C ILE A 131 13.07 -11.50 -13.16
N SER A 132 13.69 -12.12 -14.16
CA SER A 132 14.89 -11.58 -14.81
C SER A 132 14.58 -10.26 -15.53
N ASP A 133 13.45 -10.19 -16.22
CA ASP A 133 13.00 -9.00 -16.93
C ASP A 133 12.70 -7.86 -15.94
N ILE A 134 11.98 -8.14 -14.84
CA ILE A 134 11.75 -7.16 -13.77
C ILE A 134 13.08 -6.64 -13.21
N LYS A 135 14.04 -7.53 -12.92
CA LYS A 135 15.35 -7.12 -12.43
C LYS A 135 16.10 -6.25 -13.45
N GLN A 136 15.95 -6.53 -14.72
CA GLN A 136 16.56 -5.74 -15.79
C GLN A 136 15.97 -4.32 -15.85
N GLU A 137 14.64 -4.19 -15.73
CA GLU A 137 13.98 -2.89 -15.65
C GLU A 137 14.40 -2.10 -14.39
N LEU A 138 14.50 -2.77 -13.23
CA LEU A 138 14.99 -2.14 -12.01
C LEU A 138 16.42 -1.61 -12.13
N ARG A 139 17.29 -2.31 -12.88
CA ARG A 139 18.65 -1.84 -13.18
C ARG A 139 18.65 -0.60 -14.06
N LYS A 140 17.78 -0.54 -15.07
CA LYS A 140 17.68 0.64 -15.95
C LYS A 140 17.35 1.93 -15.19
N VAL A 141 16.51 1.82 -14.15
CA VAL A 141 16.12 2.96 -13.30
C VAL A 141 17.01 3.13 -12.06
N ASN A 142 18.13 2.43 -12.00
CA ASN A 142 19.10 2.51 -10.91
C ASN A 142 18.51 2.18 -9.53
N ALA A 143 17.50 1.27 -9.48
CA ALA A 143 16.92 0.74 -8.27
C ALA A 143 17.70 -0.50 -7.79
N LEU A 144 18.97 -0.31 -7.43
CA LEU A 144 19.93 -1.39 -7.17
C LEU A 144 19.67 -2.13 -5.84
N LYS A 145 19.03 -1.47 -4.89
CA LYS A 145 18.67 -2.06 -3.59
C LYS A 145 17.40 -2.91 -3.73
N THR A 146 17.56 -4.12 -4.25
CA THR A 146 16.44 -5.05 -4.48
C THR A 146 16.58 -6.30 -3.65
N VAL A 147 15.54 -6.63 -2.88
CA VAL A 147 15.43 -7.89 -2.14
C VAL A 147 14.39 -8.76 -2.85
N SER A 148 14.80 -9.93 -3.29
CA SER A 148 13.90 -10.87 -3.98
C SER A 148 13.51 -12.02 -3.05
N TYR A 149 12.23 -12.20 -2.82
CA TYR A 149 11.66 -13.38 -2.19
C TYR A 149 11.20 -14.31 -3.32
N THR A 150 12.14 -15.08 -3.84
CA THR A 150 11.92 -16.04 -4.90
C THR A 150 12.21 -17.44 -4.41
N HIS A 151 11.63 -18.41 -5.07
CA HIS A 151 11.81 -19.83 -4.90
C HIS A 151 13.23 -20.27 -4.44
N LEU A 152 13.30 -21.02 -3.34
CA LEU A 152 14.39 -21.91 -2.87
C LEU A 152 15.85 -21.39 -2.83
N THR A 153 16.15 -20.17 -3.16
CA THR A 153 17.49 -19.61 -2.98
C THR A 153 17.45 -18.50 -1.95
N LEU A 154 18.46 -18.51 -1.09
CA LEU A 154 18.78 -17.48 -0.11
C LEU A 154 18.46 -16.08 -0.63
N PRO A 155 17.96 -15.14 0.19
CA PRO A 155 17.75 -13.78 -0.23
C PRO A 155 19.06 -13.22 -0.76
N THR A 156 19.19 -13.19 -2.08
CA THR A 156 20.37 -12.61 -2.72
C THR A 156 20.19 -11.10 -2.65
N ILE A 157 20.84 -10.48 -1.68
CA ILE A 157 21.08 -9.04 -1.71
C ILE A 157 22.08 -8.82 -2.83
N LEU A 158 21.59 -8.49 -4.02
CA LEU A 158 22.43 -8.01 -5.10
C LEU A 158 22.80 -6.56 -4.80
N LEU A 159 23.89 -6.38 -4.06
CA LEU A 159 24.70 -5.18 -4.09
C LEU A 159 25.54 -5.27 -5.38
N VAL A 160 25.18 -4.49 -6.37
CA VAL A 160 26.06 -4.18 -7.51
C VAL A 160 26.40 -2.72 -7.44
#